data_dc16317abc87279134a676a6ddc32f55
#
_entry.id   dc16317abc87279134a676a6ddc32f55
#
_cell.length_a   1.000
_cell.length_b   1.000
_cell.length_c   1.000
_cell.angle_alpha   90.00
_cell.angle_beta   90.00
_cell.angle_gamma   90.00
#
_symmetry.space_group_name_H-M   'P 1'
#
loop_
_entity.id
_entity.type
_entity.pdbx_description
1 polymer ?
#
loop_
_entity_poly.entity_id
_entity_poly.type
_entity_poly.pdbx_seq_one_letter_code
_entity_poly.pdbx_strand_id
1 'polypeptide(L)'
;MNPSLESHLRARRESGRKILVPYITGGLPGWLDAIRAAAAQGADAIEIGIPFSDPVMDGPVIQQASEVALRNGATPVSILQEIRAVDVEVPLAVMCYYNTVHNAGHERFASMLADAGIAAAIVPDLPLEESGPWCAAADAAGVETVMLAAPTAPDERLPRIIDRARGFVYAVGLLGVTGERDELASTAVALARRLKALTDKPVLVGVGVSNAEQAVEASRVADGVIQGASVMRRMLENGPDAVGEYVAEVRRPRSRTLDELGLSHAEGRIKGAEDRFARSKRKENDARLIR
;
A
#
# COMPACT_ATOMS: atom_id res chain seq x y z
N MET A 1 13.12 12.86 -11.93
CA MET A 1 13.23 11.87 -10.84
C MET A 1 11.84 11.69 -10.27
N ASN A 2 11.29 10.50 -10.32
CA ASN A 2 10.03 10.23 -9.64
C ASN A 2 10.19 10.47 -8.13
N PRO A 3 9.20 11.06 -7.47
CA PRO A 3 9.26 11.23 -6.03
C PRO A 3 9.37 9.84 -5.37
N SER A 4 10.22 9.72 -4.34
CA SER A 4 10.28 8.53 -3.49
C SER A 4 8.87 8.21 -2.97
N LEU A 5 8.45 6.94 -3.08
CA LEU A 5 7.15 6.50 -2.57
C LEU A 5 7.03 6.80 -1.06
N GLU A 6 8.06 6.47 -0.27
CA GLU A 6 8.04 6.74 1.18
C GLU A 6 7.88 8.22 1.48
N SER A 7 8.65 9.09 0.83
CA SER A 7 8.57 10.54 1.05
C SER A 7 7.19 11.09 0.68
N HIS A 8 6.62 10.64 -0.43
CA HIS A 8 5.29 11.03 -0.87
C HIS A 8 4.21 10.60 0.13
N LEU A 9 4.22 9.33 0.56
CA LEU A 9 3.24 8.81 1.50
C LEU A 9 3.37 9.47 2.89
N ARG A 10 4.59 9.78 3.34
CA ARG A 10 4.82 10.55 4.58
C ARG A 10 4.19 11.93 4.49
N ALA A 11 4.41 12.67 3.39
CA ALA A 11 3.82 13.99 3.18
C ALA A 11 2.28 13.94 3.18
N ARG A 12 1.68 12.91 2.54
CA ARG A 12 0.23 12.70 2.58
C ARG A 12 -0.27 12.46 4.00
N ARG A 13 0.39 11.61 4.76
CA ARG A 13 0.06 11.35 6.17
C ARG A 13 0.19 12.61 7.05
N GLU A 14 1.26 13.37 6.87
CA GLU A 14 1.52 14.61 7.62
C GLU A 14 0.47 15.68 7.34
N SER A 15 -0.09 15.73 6.14
CA SER A 15 -1.24 16.59 5.82
C SER A 15 -2.56 16.13 6.44
N GLY A 16 -2.56 15.06 7.25
CA GLY A 16 -3.74 14.52 7.90
C GLY A 16 -4.53 13.52 7.06
N ARG A 17 -4.12 13.24 5.82
CA ARG A 17 -4.81 12.28 4.94
C ARG A 17 -4.51 10.83 5.32
N LYS A 18 -5.51 9.98 5.18
CA LYS A 18 -5.32 8.54 5.14
C LYS A 18 -4.98 8.10 3.72
N ILE A 19 -3.96 7.26 3.61
CA ILE A 19 -3.41 6.81 2.35
C ILE A 19 -4.35 5.79 1.69
N LEU A 20 -4.62 5.97 0.40
CA LEU A 20 -5.40 5.03 -0.42
C LEU A 20 -4.59 4.62 -1.63
N VAL A 21 -4.32 3.32 -1.75
CA VAL A 21 -3.59 2.70 -2.85
C VAL A 21 -4.49 1.69 -3.56
N PRO A 22 -5.10 2.01 -4.71
CA PRO A 22 -5.77 1.04 -5.54
C PRO A 22 -4.77 0.14 -6.24
N TYR A 23 -5.08 -1.17 -6.31
CA TYR A 23 -4.37 -2.15 -7.11
C TYR A 23 -5.06 -2.30 -8.47
N ILE A 24 -4.27 -2.33 -9.55
CA ILE A 24 -4.73 -2.50 -10.92
C ILE A 24 -3.86 -3.56 -11.62
N THR A 25 -4.49 -4.62 -12.15
CA THR A 25 -3.78 -5.62 -12.96
C THR A 25 -3.39 -5.01 -14.30
N GLY A 26 -2.08 -5.02 -14.60
CA GLY A 26 -1.55 -4.53 -15.87
C GLY A 26 -1.92 -5.44 -17.04
N GLY A 27 -2.04 -4.85 -18.24
CA GLY A 27 -2.35 -5.59 -19.48
C GLY A 27 -3.84 -5.89 -19.72
N LEU A 28 -4.74 -5.44 -18.83
CA LEU A 28 -6.18 -5.48 -19.10
C LEU A 28 -6.58 -4.40 -20.12
N PRO A 29 -7.64 -4.59 -20.89
CA PRO A 29 -8.18 -3.50 -21.71
C PRO A 29 -8.51 -2.26 -20.87
N GLY A 30 -7.94 -1.10 -21.23
CA GLY A 30 -8.18 0.17 -20.54
C GLY A 30 -7.45 0.35 -19.19
N TRP A 31 -6.51 -0.53 -18.82
CA TRP A 31 -5.83 -0.45 -17.53
C TRP A 31 -5.02 0.85 -17.31
N LEU A 32 -4.48 1.44 -18.38
CA LEU A 32 -3.80 2.74 -18.29
C LEU A 32 -4.77 3.88 -18.00
N ASP A 33 -6.00 3.80 -18.54
CA ASP A 33 -7.06 4.77 -18.26
C ASP A 33 -7.57 4.61 -16.84
N ALA A 34 -7.64 3.38 -16.31
CA ALA A 34 -7.96 3.13 -14.92
C ALA A 34 -6.92 3.76 -13.96
N ILE A 35 -5.62 3.71 -14.30
CA ILE A 35 -4.55 4.39 -13.55
C ILE A 35 -4.81 5.91 -13.53
N ARG A 36 -5.08 6.51 -14.70
CA ARG A 36 -5.36 7.95 -14.80
C ARG A 36 -6.61 8.33 -14.02
N ALA A 37 -7.68 7.55 -14.17
CA ALA A 37 -8.93 7.76 -13.43
C ALA A 37 -8.74 7.68 -11.91
N ALA A 38 -8.02 6.67 -11.43
CA ALA A 38 -7.72 6.52 -10.00
C ALA A 38 -6.87 7.69 -9.46
N ALA A 39 -5.84 8.11 -10.19
CA ALA A 39 -4.99 9.24 -9.80
C ALA A 39 -5.79 10.54 -9.74
N ALA A 40 -6.60 10.84 -10.76
CA ALA A 40 -7.45 12.03 -10.83
C ALA A 40 -8.48 12.11 -9.70
N GLN A 41 -8.94 10.97 -9.19
CA GLN A 41 -9.91 10.89 -8.11
C GLN A 41 -9.28 10.77 -6.71
N GLY A 42 -7.97 10.93 -6.62
CA GLY A 42 -7.28 11.12 -5.35
C GLY A 42 -6.64 9.87 -4.75
N ALA A 43 -6.28 8.87 -5.55
CA ALA A 43 -5.32 7.85 -5.11
C ALA A 43 -4.01 8.53 -4.67
N ASP A 44 -3.35 8.01 -3.63
CA ASP A 44 -2.08 8.56 -3.14
C ASP A 44 -0.86 7.84 -3.74
N ALA A 45 -1.04 6.63 -4.19
CA ALA A 45 -0.15 5.84 -5.03
C ALA A 45 -0.99 4.79 -5.76
N ILE A 46 -0.43 4.10 -6.75
CA ILE A 46 -1.11 3.03 -7.46
C ILE A 46 -0.20 1.80 -7.47
N GLU A 47 -0.75 0.66 -7.09
CA GLU A 47 -0.11 -0.64 -7.17
C GLU A 47 -0.51 -1.33 -8.48
N ILE A 48 0.47 -1.70 -9.31
CA ILE A 48 0.27 -2.34 -10.60
C ILE A 48 0.69 -3.81 -10.48
N GLY A 49 -0.26 -4.72 -10.63
CA GLY A 49 0.01 -6.15 -10.64
C GLY A 49 0.52 -6.62 -11.99
N ILE A 50 1.70 -7.24 -12.04
CA ILE A 50 2.15 -8.00 -13.21
C ILE A 50 1.44 -9.36 -13.17
N PRO A 51 0.60 -9.70 -14.16
CA PRO A 51 -0.15 -10.94 -14.17
C PRO A 51 0.79 -12.15 -14.20
N PHE A 52 0.40 -13.18 -13.42
CA PHE A 52 1.14 -14.42 -13.30
C PHE A 52 0.20 -15.61 -13.41
N SER A 53 0.66 -16.71 -14.05
CA SER A 53 -0.17 -17.89 -14.33
C SER A 53 -0.47 -18.74 -13.10
N ASP A 54 0.43 -18.71 -12.10
CA ASP A 54 0.38 -19.60 -10.95
C ASP A 54 0.44 -18.81 -9.61
N PRO A 55 -0.51 -17.86 -9.39
CA PRO A 55 -0.47 -16.97 -8.23
C PRO A 55 -0.82 -17.73 -6.95
N VAL A 56 0.02 -17.60 -5.93
CA VAL A 56 -0.17 -18.26 -4.62
C VAL A 56 -0.83 -17.35 -3.57
N MET A 57 -0.89 -16.04 -3.82
CA MET A 57 -1.42 -15.03 -2.89
C MET A 57 -2.72 -14.39 -3.37
N ASP A 58 -3.00 -14.41 -4.67
CA ASP A 58 -4.12 -13.70 -5.27
C ASP A 58 -5.44 -14.43 -5.07
N GLY A 59 -6.48 -13.65 -4.75
CA GLY A 59 -7.85 -14.14 -4.69
C GLY A 59 -8.50 -14.28 -6.07
N PRO A 60 -9.69 -14.90 -6.14
CA PRO A 60 -10.34 -15.26 -7.42
C PRO A 60 -10.50 -14.10 -8.40
N VAL A 61 -10.81 -12.89 -7.91
CA VAL A 61 -11.01 -11.71 -8.76
C VAL A 61 -9.70 -11.27 -9.42
N ILE A 62 -8.58 -11.27 -8.66
CA ILE A 62 -7.28 -10.91 -9.19
C ILE A 62 -6.76 -12.00 -10.11
N GLN A 63 -6.99 -13.28 -9.78
CA GLN A 63 -6.67 -14.40 -10.66
C GLN A 63 -7.40 -14.28 -12.01
N GLN A 64 -8.70 -13.98 -11.98
CA GLN A 64 -9.50 -13.76 -13.19
C GLN A 64 -8.93 -12.59 -14.03
N ALA A 65 -8.59 -11.49 -13.40
CA ALA A 65 -7.98 -10.35 -14.06
C ALA A 65 -6.64 -10.71 -14.72
N SER A 66 -5.78 -11.42 -14.00
CA SER A 66 -4.49 -11.92 -14.48
C SER A 66 -4.67 -12.87 -15.67
N GLU A 67 -5.63 -13.79 -15.59
CA GLU A 67 -5.93 -14.73 -16.68
C GLU A 67 -6.38 -14.00 -17.96
N VAL A 68 -7.24 -12.99 -17.84
CA VAL A 68 -7.66 -12.16 -18.97
C VAL A 68 -6.46 -11.42 -19.58
N ALA A 69 -5.63 -10.79 -18.76
CA ALA A 69 -4.45 -10.07 -19.24
C ALA A 69 -3.45 -11.01 -19.95
N LEU A 70 -3.19 -12.18 -19.38
CA LEU A 70 -2.29 -13.18 -19.98
C LEU A 70 -2.84 -13.71 -21.33
N ARG A 71 -4.13 -13.99 -21.43
CA ARG A 71 -4.78 -14.38 -22.70
C ARG A 71 -4.68 -13.29 -23.77
N ASN A 72 -4.63 -12.03 -23.37
CA ASN A 72 -4.41 -10.89 -24.28
C ASN A 72 -2.91 -10.68 -24.61
N GLY A 73 -2.01 -11.56 -24.15
CA GLY A 73 -0.59 -11.50 -24.46
C GLY A 73 0.23 -10.56 -23.58
N ALA A 74 -0.30 -10.15 -22.41
CA ALA A 74 0.44 -9.33 -21.48
C ALA A 74 1.69 -10.05 -20.98
N THR A 75 2.80 -9.33 -20.96
CA THR A 75 4.10 -9.77 -20.44
C THR A 75 4.66 -8.72 -19.49
N PRO A 76 5.60 -9.06 -18.58
CA PRO A 76 6.27 -8.05 -17.77
C PRO A 76 6.91 -6.94 -18.60
N VAL A 77 7.47 -7.29 -19.75
CA VAL A 77 8.12 -6.34 -20.67
C VAL A 77 7.10 -5.38 -21.29
N SER A 78 5.98 -5.92 -21.84
CA SER A 78 4.97 -5.07 -22.48
C SER A 78 4.31 -4.14 -21.47
N ILE A 79 4.00 -4.62 -20.27
CA ILE A 79 3.43 -3.81 -19.18
C ILE A 79 4.37 -2.66 -18.81
N LEU A 80 5.65 -2.93 -18.58
CA LEU A 80 6.61 -1.89 -18.23
C LEU A 80 6.87 -0.90 -19.38
N GLN A 81 6.73 -1.33 -20.63
CA GLN A 81 6.79 -0.43 -21.80
C GLN A 81 5.56 0.48 -21.85
N GLU A 82 4.37 -0.06 -21.62
CA GLU A 82 3.12 0.70 -21.65
C GLU A 82 3.04 1.73 -20.50
N ILE A 83 3.53 1.38 -19.30
CA ILE A 83 3.55 2.29 -18.14
C ILE A 83 4.30 3.59 -18.44
N ARG A 84 5.34 3.57 -19.29
CA ARG A 84 6.08 4.78 -19.67
C ARG A 84 5.22 5.86 -20.33
N ALA A 85 4.08 5.48 -20.88
CA ALA A 85 3.11 6.39 -21.48
C ALA A 85 2.10 6.97 -20.46
N VAL A 86 2.20 6.56 -19.19
CA VAL A 86 1.33 7.07 -18.12
C VAL A 86 1.95 8.29 -17.49
N ASP A 87 1.28 9.43 -17.64
CA ASP A 87 1.64 10.67 -16.98
C ASP A 87 0.66 10.92 -15.82
N VAL A 88 1.10 10.62 -14.60
CA VAL A 88 0.35 10.82 -13.35
C VAL A 88 1.30 11.36 -12.27
N GLU A 89 0.77 12.21 -11.40
CA GLU A 89 1.57 12.85 -10.32
C GLU A 89 1.79 11.93 -9.11
N VAL A 90 1.12 10.78 -9.06
CA VAL A 90 1.22 9.85 -7.93
C VAL A 90 2.26 8.75 -8.21
N PRO A 91 3.01 8.30 -7.20
CA PRO A 91 3.98 7.21 -7.38
C PRO A 91 3.30 5.91 -7.82
N LEU A 92 3.96 5.20 -8.72
CA LEU A 92 3.56 3.86 -9.15
C LEU A 92 4.44 2.81 -8.48
N ALA A 93 3.82 1.77 -7.93
CA ALA A 93 4.49 0.59 -7.41
C ALA A 93 4.10 -0.62 -8.25
N VAL A 94 5.02 -1.56 -8.44
CA VAL A 94 4.75 -2.83 -9.13
C VAL A 94 4.70 -3.96 -8.13
N MET A 95 3.64 -4.77 -8.17
CA MET A 95 3.57 -6.06 -7.49
C MET A 95 3.80 -7.18 -8.50
N CYS A 96 4.74 -8.06 -8.22
CA CYS A 96 5.02 -9.24 -9.02
C CYS A 96 5.54 -10.39 -8.17
N TYR A 97 5.33 -11.62 -8.65
CA TYR A 97 5.89 -12.81 -8.01
C TYR A 97 7.39 -12.94 -8.28
N TYR A 98 8.11 -13.52 -7.32
CA TYR A 98 9.57 -13.63 -7.36
C TYR A 98 10.07 -14.40 -8.59
N ASN A 99 9.30 -15.35 -9.11
CA ASN A 99 9.66 -16.02 -10.37
C ASN A 99 9.91 -15.04 -11.53
N THR A 100 9.14 -13.96 -11.62
CA THR A 100 9.34 -12.90 -12.64
C THR A 100 10.68 -12.19 -12.45
N VAL A 101 10.99 -11.83 -11.20
CA VAL A 101 12.26 -11.17 -10.83
C VAL A 101 13.45 -12.09 -11.10
N HIS A 102 13.35 -13.33 -10.62
CA HIS A 102 14.42 -14.33 -10.75
C HIS A 102 14.72 -14.66 -12.21
N ASN A 103 13.68 -14.88 -13.02
CA ASN A 103 13.86 -15.20 -14.45
C ASN A 103 14.45 -14.04 -15.26
N ALA A 104 14.12 -12.80 -14.92
CA ALA A 104 14.70 -11.64 -15.56
C ALA A 104 16.15 -11.34 -15.11
N GLY A 105 16.51 -11.78 -13.90
CA GLY A 105 17.70 -11.36 -13.16
C GLY A 105 17.45 -10.07 -12.36
N HIS A 106 17.99 -10.01 -11.13
CA HIS A 106 17.68 -8.95 -10.17
C HIS A 106 18.02 -7.55 -10.68
N GLU A 107 19.26 -7.35 -11.14
CA GLU A 107 19.76 -6.06 -11.62
C GLU A 107 19.02 -5.61 -12.87
N ARG A 108 18.78 -6.55 -13.81
CA ARG A 108 18.05 -6.24 -15.03
C ARG A 108 16.61 -5.85 -14.74
N PHE A 109 15.92 -6.59 -13.86
CA PHE A 109 14.54 -6.29 -13.54
C PHE A 109 14.40 -4.97 -12.78
N ALA A 110 15.30 -4.69 -11.83
CA ALA A 110 15.35 -3.42 -11.12
C ALA A 110 15.58 -2.24 -12.07
N SER A 111 16.50 -2.37 -13.03
CA SER A 111 16.72 -1.36 -14.07
C SER A 111 15.48 -1.15 -14.95
N MET A 112 14.80 -2.22 -15.35
CA MET A 112 13.55 -2.12 -16.14
C MET A 112 12.44 -1.37 -15.38
N LEU A 113 12.30 -1.59 -14.06
CA LEU A 113 11.37 -0.85 -13.23
C LEU A 113 11.73 0.63 -13.14
N ALA A 114 12.99 0.95 -12.87
CA ALA A 114 13.47 2.33 -12.81
C ALA A 114 13.28 3.07 -14.16
N ASP A 115 13.62 2.43 -15.27
CA ASP A 115 13.42 2.95 -16.62
C ASP A 115 11.95 3.16 -16.99
N ALA A 116 11.06 2.39 -16.40
CA ALA A 116 9.60 2.55 -16.54
C ALA A 116 9.03 3.63 -15.62
N GLY A 117 9.83 4.25 -14.76
CA GLY A 117 9.37 5.24 -13.80
C GLY A 117 8.68 4.66 -12.57
N ILE A 118 8.89 3.38 -12.28
CA ILE A 118 8.32 2.73 -11.10
C ILE A 118 9.13 3.12 -9.85
N ALA A 119 8.43 3.62 -8.85
CA ALA A 119 9.03 4.08 -7.60
C ALA A 119 9.34 2.92 -6.63
N ALA A 120 8.54 1.86 -6.64
CA ALA A 120 8.68 0.77 -5.69
C ALA A 120 8.27 -0.59 -6.27
N ALA A 121 8.77 -1.66 -5.65
CA ALA A 121 8.40 -3.04 -5.96
C ALA A 121 7.92 -3.78 -4.71
N ILE A 122 6.91 -4.64 -4.92
CA ILE A 122 6.30 -5.52 -3.92
C ILE A 122 6.46 -6.95 -4.45
N VAL A 123 7.20 -7.80 -3.72
CA VAL A 123 7.41 -9.21 -4.09
C VAL A 123 6.90 -10.07 -2.94
N PRO A 124 5.60 -10.47 -2.98
CA PRO A 124 4.91 -10.99 -1.81
C PRO A 124 5.34 -12.40 -1.40
N ASP A 125 5.91 -13.16 -2.32
CA ASP A 125 6.39 -14.54 -2.13
C ASP A 125 7.89 -14.64 -1.85
N LEU A 126 8.59 -13.49 -1.69
CA LEU A 126 10.01 -13.46 -1.35
C LEU A 126 10.21 -13.21 0.16
N PRO A 127 10.65 -14.22 0.94
CA PRO A 127 10.90 -14.04 2.37
C PRO A 127 12.03 -13.05 2.64
N LEU A 128 11.95 -12.36 3.78
CA LEU A 128 13.00 -11.41 4.21
C LEU A 128 14.40 -12.03 4.17
N GLU A 129 14.54 -13.29 4.59
CA GLU A 129 15.81 -14.00 4.68
C GLU A 129 16.47 -14.22 3.32
N GLU A 130 15.67 -14.33 2.25
CA GLU A 130 16.11 -14.56 0.88
C GLU A 130 16.14 -13.26 0.05
N SER A 131 15.62 -12.17 0.58
CA SER A 131 15.42 -10.93 -0.18
C SER A 131 16.71 -10.12 -0.44
N GLY A 132 17.83 -10.46 0.22
CA GLY A 132 19.07 -9.71 0.16
C GLY A 132 19.54 -9.32 -1.24
N PRO A 133 19.74 -10.26 -2.17
CA PRO A 133 20.20 -9.95 -3.52
C PRO A 133 19.24 -9.06 -4.33
N TRP A 134 17.93 -9.34 -4.23
CA TRP A 134 16.90 -8.49 -4.85
C TRP A 134 16.91 -7.07 -4.31
N CYS A 135 16.93 -6.95 -2.98
CA CYS A 135 16.93 -5.66 -2.33
C CYS A 135 18.16 -4.81 -2.67
N ALA A 136 19.33 -5.43 -2.77
CA ALA A 136 20.56 -4.74 -3.17
C ALA A 136 20.47 -4.21 -4.61
N ALA A 137 19.92 -5.00 -5.53
CA ALA A 137 19.73 -4.59 -6.92
C ALA A 137 18.69 -3.46 -7.05
N ALA A 138 17.58 -3.55 -6.31
CA ALA A 138 16.54 -2.52 -6.29
C ALA A 138 17.06 -1.20 -5.70
N ASP A 139 17.78 -1.26 -4.58
CA ASP A 139 18.40 -0.08 -3.95
C ASP A 139 19.40 0.61 -4.93
N ALA A 140 20.21 -0.16 -5.65
CA ALA A 140 21.15 0.36 -6.64
C ALA A 140 20.45 1.04 -7.83
N ALA A 141 19.27 0.57 -8.21
CA ALA A 141 18.44 1.15 -9.27
C ALA A 141 17.54 2.30 -8.78
N GLY A 142 17.51 2.60 -7.47
CA GLY A 142 16.63 3.61 -6.90
C GLY A 142 15.16 3.19 -6.81
N VAL A 143 14.88 1.88 -6.80
CA VAL A 143 13.54 1.31 -6.64
C VAL A 143 13.35 0.89 -5.19
N GLU A 144 12.35 1.44 -4.53
CA GLU A 144 12.03 1.13 -3.14
C GLU A 144 11.45 -0.29 -3.01
N THR A 145 11.80 -1.03 -1.96
CA THR A 145 11.32 -2.40 -1.73
C THR A 145 10.36 -2.44 -0.56
N VAL A 146 9.08 -2.63 -0.85
CA VAL A 146 8.03 -2.80 0.16
C VAL A 146 8.12 -4.19 0.76
N MET A 147 8.17 -4.26 2.08
CA MET A 147 8.24 -5.53 2.80
C MET A 147 6.89 -5.88 3.44
N LEU A 148 6.53 -7.16 3.37
CA LEU A 148 5.30 -7.68 3.93
C LEU A 148 5.52 -8.15 5.37
N ALA A 149 4.59 -7.79 6.26
CA ALA A 149 4.49 -8.34 7.60
C ALA A 149 3.20 -9.16 7.71
N ALA A 150 3.31 -10.40 8.18
CA ALA A 150 2.18 -11.30 8.38
C ALA A 150 1.74 -11.32 9.86
N PRO A 151 0.45 -11.62 10.18
CA PRO A 151 -0.03 -11.72 11.56
C PRO A 151 0.71 -12.76 12.40
N THR A 152 1.25 -13.79 11.76
CA THR A 152 2.04 -14.86 12.39
C THR A 152 3.52 -14.51 12.58
N ALA A 153 3.95 -13.34 12.12
CA ALA A 153 5.35 -12.94 12.31
C ALA A 153 5.65 -12.76 13.81
N PRO A 154 6.71 -13.43 14.34
CA PRO A 154 7.16 -13.23 15.70
C PRO A 154 7.57 -11.78 15.95
N ASP A 155 7.49 -11.32 17.21
CA ASP A 155 7.80 -9.92 17.55
C ASP A 155 9.25 -9.54 17.22
N GLU A 156 10.18 -10.44 17.38
CA GLU A 156 11.61 -10.24 17.04
C GLU A 156 11.87 -10.11 15.52
N ARG A 157 10.95 -10.58 14.68
CA ARG A 157 11.07 -10.47 13.21
C ARG A 157 10.57 -9.14 12.68
N LEU A 158 9.59 -8.52 13.35
CA LEU A 158 9.00 -7.26 12.88
C LEU A 158 10.03 -6.11 12.73
N PRO A 159 10.94 -5.88 13.68
CA PRO A 159 12.00 -4.86 13.51
C PRO A 159 12.84 -5.10 12.25
N ARG A 160 13.23 -6.33 11.95
CA ARG A 160 14.03 -6.68 10.77
C ARG A 160 13.28 -6.40 9.46
N ILE A 161 11.97 -6.69 9.42
CA ILE A 161 11.09 -6.35 8.27
C ILE A 161 11.03 -4.84 8.11
N ILE A 162 10.81 -4.10 9.20
CA ILE A 162 10.71 -2.65 9.22
C ILE A 162 12.01 -1.99 8.75
N ASP A 163 13.15 -2.44 9.24
CA ASP A 163 14.46 -1.89 8.90
C ASP A 163 14.77 -2.05 7.41
N ARG A 164 14.35 -3.20 6.84
CA ARG A 164 14.56 -3.46 5.41
C ARG A 164 13.54 -2.77 4.52
N ALA A 165 12.32 -2.53 4.99
CA ALA A 165 11.26 -1.91 4.19
C ALA A 165 11.66 -0.53 3.68
N ARG A 166 11.29 -0.24 2.43
CA ARG A 166 11.32 1.09 1.80
C ARG A 166 9.92 1.34 1.22
N GLY A 167 9.53 2.60 1.09
CA GLY A 167 8.17 2.95 0.67
C GLY A 167 7.19 2.88 1.84
N PHE A 168 6.78 1.68 2.20
CA PHE A 168 5.89 1.43 3.34
C PHE A 168 6.06 -0.01 3.86
N VAL A 169 5.49 -0.29 5.03
CA VAL A 169 5.35 -1.64 5.55
C VAL A 169 3.95 -2.14 5.21
N TYR A 170 3.88 -3.23 4.45
CA TYR A 170 2.62 -3.85 4.04
C TYR A 170 2.12 -4.80 5.13
N ALA A 171 1.10 -4.40 5.87
CA ALA A 171 0.45 -5.25 6.87
C ALA A 171 -0.56 -6.17 6.17
N VAL A 172 -0.23 -7.45 6.02
CA VAL A 172 -1.11 -8.45 5.42
C VAL A 172 -2.21 -8.84 6.41
N GLY A 173 -3.47 -8.76 5.98
CA GLY A 173 -4.61 -8.97 6.87
C GLY A 173 -4.86 -10.43 7.24
N LEU A 174 -4.52 -11.37 6.36
CA LEU A 174 -4.78 -12.80 6.52
C LEU A 174 -3.68 -13.64 5.89
N LEU A 175 -3.50 -14.84 6.43
CA LEU A 175 -2.76 -15.90 5.77
C LEU A 175 -3.71 -16.62 4.80
N GLY A 176 -3.32 -16.69 3.53
CA GLY A 176 -4.09 -17.32 2.46
C GLY A 176 -4.38 -16.39 1.29
N VAL A 177 -5.19 -16.88 0.34
CA VAL A 177 -5.53 -16.12 -0.87
C VAL A 177 -6.32 -14.85 -0.56
N THR A 178 -6.00 -13.79 -1.27
CA THR A 178 -6.70 -12.51 -1.18
C THR A 178 -8.14 -12.63 -1.68
N GLY A 179 -9.07 -11.91 -1.07
CA GLY A 179 -10.46 -11.89 -1.47
C GLY A 179 -11.26 -10.85 -0.70
N GLU A 180 -12.47 -10.56 -1.18
CA GLU A 180 -13.43 -9.74 -0.44
C GLU A 180 -14.02 -10.54 0.72
N ARG A 181 -14.20 -9.89 1.87
CA ARG A 181 -14.81 -10.47 3.07
C ARG A 181 -15.77 -9.48 3.69
N ASP A 182 -16.79 -9.98 4.35
CA ASP A 182 -17.80 -9.17 5.01
C ASP A 182 -17.26 -8.46 6.27
N GLU A 183 -16.24 -9.06 6.91
CA GLU A 183 -15.57 -8.48 8.07
C GLU A 183 -14.06 -8.32 7.82
N LEU A 184 -13.51 -7.15 8.18
CA LEU A 184 -12.07 -6.95 8.22
C LEU A 184 -11.48 -7.87 9.28
N ALA A 185 -10.46 -8.65 8.92
CA ALA A 185 -9.85 -9.55 9.88
C ALA A 185 -9.24 -8.76 11.04
N SER A 186 -9.71 -9.05 12.26
CA SER A 186 -9.18 -8.45 13.50
C SER A 186 -7.65 -8.61 13.60
N THR A 187 -7.10 -9.64 12.96
CA THR A 187 -5.66 -9.90 12.83
C THR A 187 -4.92 -8.80 12.07
N ALA A 188 -5.52 -8.21 11.03
CA ALA A 188 -4.93 -7.10 10.28
C ALA A 188 -4.79 -5.84 11.15
N VAL A 189 -5.84 -5.53 11.90
CA VAL A 189 -5.87 -4.39 12.84
C VAL A 189 -4.86 -4.59 13.97
N ALA A 190 -4.78 -5.80 14.53
CA ALA A 190 -3.81 -6.13 15.57
C ALA A 190 -2.37 -6.01 15.08
N LEU A 191 -2.08 -6.54 13.88
CA LEU A 191 -0.76 -6.41 13.25
C LEU A 191 -0.40 -4.94 12.97
N ALA A 192 -1.32 -4.17 12.42
CA ALA A 192 -1.07 -2.75 12.16
C ALA A 192 -0.73 -1.98 13.46
N ARG A 193 -1.40 -2.28 14.58
CA ARG A 193 -1.05 -1.71 15.90
C ARG A 193 0.36 -2.08 16.35
N ARG A 194 0.75 -3.36 16.20
CA ARG A 194 2.11 -3.83 16.54
C ARG A 194 3.16 -3.07 15.71
N LEU A 195 2.96 -2.97 14.40
CA LEU A 195 3.87 -2.26 13.50
C LEU A 195 3.95 -0.76 13.84
N LYS A 196 2.81 -0.10 14.03
CA LYS A 196 2.78 1.35 14.38
C LYS A 196 3.42 1.67 15.73
N ALA A 197 3.52 0.71 16.63
CA ALA A 197 4.27 0.86 17.88
C ALA A 197 5.78 0.81 17.69
N LEU A 198 6.27 0.22 16.59
CA LEU A 198 7.68 -0.04 16.32
C LEU A 198 8.30 0.92 15.29
N THR A 199 7.47 1.61 14.47
CA THR A 199 8.00 2.42 13.36
C THR A 199 7.19 3.67 13.10
N ASP A 200 7.88 4.69 12.58
CA ASP A 200 7.27 5.88 11.97
C ASP A 200 7.12 5.77 10.44
N LYS A 201 7.57 4.69 9.82
CA LYS A 201 7.30 4.44 8.40
C LYS A 201 5.80 4.33 8.14
N PRO A 202 5.31 4.66 6.95
CA PRO A 202 3.93 4.38 6.59
C PRO A 202 3.61 2.89 6.74
N VAL A 203 2.50 2.57 7.40
CA VAL A 203 1.98 1.20 7.54
C VAL A 203 0.64 1.14 6.84
N LEU A 204 0.55 0.35 5.78
CA LEU A 204 -0.67 0.17 5.00
C LEU A 204 -1.23 -1.23 5.20
N VAL A 205 -2.55 -1.32 5.39
CA VAL A 205 -3.26 -2.60 5.46
C VAL A 205 -3.76 -2.95 4.06
N GLY A 206 -3.34 -4.10 3.57
CA GLY A 206 -3.91 -4.70 2.38
C GLY A 206 -4.55 -6.04 2.71
N VAL A 207 -5.33 -6.56 1.78
CA VAL A 207 -6.08 -7.82 1.88
C VAL A 207 -7.34 -7.74 2.75
N GLY A 208 -8.47 -8.00 2.12
CA GLY A 208 -9.78 -8.07 2.79
C GLY A 208 -10.51 -6.74 2.93
N VAL A 209 -9.97 -5.64 2.39
CA VAL A 209 -10.67 -4.35 2.35
C VAL A 209 -11.56 -4.32 1.11
N SER A 210 -12.84 -4.62 1.28
CA SER A 210 -13.79 -4.83 0.18
C SER A 210 -14.70 -3.62 -0.08
N ASN A 211 -14.79 -2.69 0.88
CA ASN A 211 -15.68 -1.53 0.82
C ASN A 211 -15.11 -0.34 1.60
N ALA A 212 -15.79 0.80 1.53
CA ALA A 212 -15.38 2.04 2.17
C ALA A 212 -15.41 1.95 3.71
N GLU A 213 -16.36 1.24 4.30
CA GLU A 213 -16.50 1.06 5.75
C GLU A 213 -15.28 0.31 6.33
N GLN A 214 -14.85 -0.76 5.67
CA GLN A 214 -13.66 -1.52 6.06
C GLN A 214 -12.38 -0.72 5.86
N ALA A 215 -12.31 0.12 4.82
CA ALA A 215 -11.19 1.04 4.63
C ALA A 215 -11.09 2.04 5.79
N VAL A 216 -12.21 2.57 6.24
CA VAL A 216 -12.30 3.45 7.42
C VAL A 216 -11.86 2.71 8.68
N GLU A 217 -12.33 1.48 8.91
CA GLU A 217 -11.95 0.69 10.09
C GLU A 217 -10.45 0.42 10.14
N ALA A 218 -9.85 -0.08 9.04
CA ALA A 218 -8.42 -0.30 8.95
C ALA A 218 -7.62 0.98 9.19
N SER A 219 -8.10 2.10 8.65
CA SER A 219 -7.44 3.39 8.74
C SER A 219 -7.47 4.02 10.12
N ARG A 220 -8.27 3.51 11.07
CA ARG A 220 -8.23 3.97 12.48
C ARG A 220 -6.89 3.65 13.15
N VAL A 221 -6.22 2.61 12.72
CA VAL A 221 -4.94 2.16 13.31
C VAL A 221 -3.77 2.24 12.35
N ALA A 222 -3.99 2.00 11.06
CA ALA A 222 -3.00 2.12 10.01
C ALA A 222 -2.93 3.55 9.42
N ASP A 223 -1.90 3.83 8.65
CA ASP A 223 -1.77 5.09 7.92
C ASP A 223 -2.65 5.11 6.65
N GLY A 224 -3.08 3.94 6.19
CA GLY A 224 -3.94 3.80 5.03
C GLY A 224 -4.20 2.35 4.63
N VAL A 225 -4.77 2.18 3.44
CA VAL A 225 -5.21 0.88 2.92
C VAL A 225 -4.80 0.69 1.46
N ILE A 226 -4.66 -0.59 1.10
CA ILE A 226 -4.52 -1.05 -0.28
C ILE A 226 -5.78 -1.83 -0.63
N GLN A 227 -6.38 -1.52 -1.78
CA GLN A 227 -7.61 -2.13 -2.23
C GLN A 227 -7.40 -2.82 -3.59
N GLY A 228 -7.45 -4.14 -3.60
CA GLY A 228 -7.25 -4.97 -4.78
C GLY A 228 -8.56 -5.49 -5.37
N ALA A 229 -9.17 -6.47 -4.72
CA ALA A 229 -10.32 -7.21 -5.25
C ALA A 229 -11.52 -6.31 -5.58
N SER A 230 -11.83 -5.33 -4.72
CA SER A 230 -12.93 -4.37 -4.93
C SER A 230 -12.69 -3.46 -6.14
N VAL A 231 -11.47 -3.01 -6.36
CA VAL A 231 -11.07 -2.21 -7.53
C VAL A 231 -11.15 -3.05 -8.79
N MET A 232 -10.57 -4.26 -8.76
CA MET A 232 -10.52 -5.14 -9.92
C MET A 232 -11.88 -5.67 -10.32
N ARG A 233 -12.80 -5.92 -9.39
CA ARG A 233 -14.17 -6.28 -9.70
C ARG A 233 -14.85 -5.19 -10.53
N ARG A 234 -14.75 -3.92 -10.10
CA ARG A 234 -15.32 -2.80 -10.84
C ARG A 234 -14.70 -2.63 -12.22
N MET A 235 -13.37 -2.80 -12.30
CA MET A 235 -12.67 -2.77 -13.59
C MET A 235 -13.19 -3.83 -14.55
N LEU A 236 -13.35 -5.08 -14.09
CA LEU A 236 -13.81 -6.19 -14.91
C LEU A 236 -15.28 -6.08 -15.31
N GLU A 237 -16.12 -5.56 -14.44
CA GLU A 237 -17.57 -5.45 -14.67
C GLU A 237 -17.99 -4.18 -15.43
N ASN A 238 -17.32 -3.06 -15.16
CA ASN A 238 -17.77 -1.73 -15.58
C ASN A 238 -16.70 -0.90 -16.29
N GLY A 239 -15.49 -1.42 -16.45
CA GLY A 239 -14.40 -0.77 -17.16
C GLY A 239 -13.61 0.27 -16.34
N PRO A 240 -12.71 1.02 -17.00
CA PRO A 240 -11.72 1.87 -16.32
C PRO A 240 -12.32 3.04 -15.53
N ASP A 241 -13.38 3.67 -16.02
CA ASP A 241 -14.00 4.82 -15.34
C ASP A 241 -14.56 4.44 -13.97
N ALA A 242 -15.11 3.22 -13.84
CA ALA A 242 -15.62 2.71 -12.57
C ALA A 242 -14.54 2.57 -11.48
N VAL A 243 -13.27 2.45 -11.85
CA VAL A 243 -12.15 2.50 -10.90
C VAL A 243 -12.01 3.90 -10.31
N GLY A 244 -12.07 4.95 -11.14
CA GLY A 244 -12.07 6.33 -10.68
C GLY A 244 -13.28 6.65 -9.78
N GLU A 245 -14.47 6.24 -10.19
CA GLU A 245 -15.70 6.41 -9.41
C GLU A 245 -15.58 5.77 -8.03
N TYR A 246 -15.01 4.57 -7.96
CA TYR A 246 -14.80 3.88 -6.69
C TYR A 246 -13.77 4.61 -5.80
N VAL A 247 -12.65 5.06 -6.35
CA VAL A 247 -11.68 5.87 -5.60
C VAL A 247 -12.34 7.13 -5.05
N ALA A 248 -13.15 7.83 -5.87
CA ALA A 248 -13.93 8.98 -5.43
C ALA A 248 -14.94 8.62 -4.33
N GLU A 249 -15.60 7.47 -4.43
CA GLU A 249 -16.53 6.97 -3.40
C GLU A 249 -15.83 6.78 -2.06
N VAL A 250 -14.67 6.11 -2.05
CA VAL A 250 -13.87 5.87 -0.84
C VAL A 250 -13.36 7.19 -0.23
N ARG A 251 -13.11 8.19 -1.07
CA ARG A 251 -12.65 9.53 -0.64
C ARG A 251 -13.76 10.45 -0.17
N ARG A 252 -15.02 10.23 -0.58
CA ARG A 252 -16.14 11.13 -0.22
C ARG A 252 -16.42 11.12 1.27
N PRO A 253 -16.78 12.28 1.86
CA PRO A 253 -17.28 12.38 3.22
C PRO A 253 -18.65 11.68 3.38
N ARG A 254 -18.66 10.45 3.83
CA ARG A 254 -19.83 9.89 4.49
C ARG A 254 -19.53 9.94 5.98
N SER A 255 -20.36 10.54 6.81
CA SER A 255 -20.28 10.79 8.25
C SER A 255 -19.07 10.25 9.10
N ARG A 256 -18.03 9.63 8.50
CA ARG A 256 -16.71 9.20 9.03
C ARG A 256 -15.79 8.74 7.90
N THR A 257 -15.29 9.64 7.08
CA THR A 257 -14.39 9.33 5.96
C THR A 257 -12.94 9.20 6.36
N LEU A 258 -12.11 8.68 5.43
CA LEU A 258 -10.66 8.62 5.59
C LEU A 258 -10.06 9.99 5.96
N ASP A 259 -10.58 11.07 5.38
CA ASP A 259 -10.09 12.42 5.62
C ASP A 259 -10.49 12.95 7.03
N GLU A 260 -11.73 12.69 7.49
CA GLU A 260 -12.16 13.02 8.86
C GLU A 260 -11.43 12.24 9.94
N LEU A 261 -11.11 10.97 9.69
CA LEU A 261 -10.27 10.17 10.59
C LEU A 261 -8.84 10.71 10.68
N GLY A 262 -8.31 11.27 9.59
CA GLY A 262 -7.03 11.95 9.57
C GLY A 262 -7.03 13.20 10.45
N LEU A 263 -8.05 14.05 10.32
CA LEU A 263 -8.23 15.27 11.11
C LEU A 263 -8.42 14.97 12.60
N SER A 264 -9.23 13.98 12.96
CA SER A 264 -9.45 13.59 14.36
C SER A 264 -8.17 13.07 15.05
N HIS A 265 -7.26 12.44 14.30
CA HIS A 265 -5.96 12.02 14.81
C HIS A 265 -4.98 13.20 15.01
N ALA A 266 -5.08 14.23 14.19
CA ALA A 266 -4.31 15.46 14.37
C ALA A 266 -4.79 16.24 15.61
N GLU A 267 -6.10 16.39 15.76
CA GLU A 267 -6.73 17.03 16.93
C GLU A 267 -6.46 16.24 18.23
N GLY A 268 -6.53 14.91 18.19
CA GLY A 268 -6.21 14.07 19.34
C GLY A 268 -4.74 14.15 19.77
N ARG A 269 -3.81 14.35 18.84
CA ARG A 269 -2.37 14.56 19.12
C ARG A 269 -2.12 15.95 19.74
N ILE A 270 -2.79 16.99 19.26
CA ILE A 270 -2.70 18.34 19.82
C ILE A 270 -3.25 18.33 21.25
N LYS A 271 -4.44 17.80 21.46
CA LYS A 271 -5.09 17.70 22.79
C LYS A 271 -4.28 16.86 23.78
N GLY A 272 -3.72 15.73 23.35
CA GLY A 272 -2.84 14.89 24.17
C GLY A 272 -1.47 15.51 24.48
N ALA A 273 -0.99 16.44 23.66
CA ALA A 273 0.22 17.24 23.93
C ALA A 273 -0.08 18.35 24.94
N GLU A 274 -1.21 19.03 24.81
CA GLU A 274 -1.67 20.07 25.74
C GLU A 274 -1.96 19.50 27.14
N ASP A 275 -2.60 18.32 27.24
CA ASP A 275 -2.84 17.64 28.53
C ASP A 275 -1.55 17.19 29.20
N ARG A 276 -0.55 16.73 28.46
CA ARG A 276 0.77 16.39 28.98
C ARG A 276 1.51 17.63 29.50
N PHE A 277 1.42 18.73 28.76
CA PHE A 277 2.05 20.01 29.15
C PHE A 277 1.36 20.61 30.40
N ALA A 278 0.04 20.51 30.49
CA ALA A 278 -0.73 20.95 31.65
C ALA A 278 -0.42 20.11 32.93
N ARG A 279 -0.27 18.80 32.77
CA ARG A 279 0.12 17.89 33.88
C ARG A 279 1.57 18.13 34.34
N SER A 280 2.48 18.44 33.41
CA SER A 280 3.88 18.79 33.77
C SER A 280 3.95 20.07 34.58
N LYS A 281 3.21 21.13 34.16
CA LYS A 281 3.15 22.40 34.91
C LYS A 281 2.49 22.27 36.31
N ARG A 282 1.49 21.40 36.48
CA ARG A 282 0.89 21.14 37.80
C ARG A 282 1.90 20.48 38.74
N LYS A 283 2.66 19.47 38.25
CA LYS A 283 3.71 18.83 39.06
C LYS A 283 4.83 19.77 39.46
N GLU A 284 5.22 20.71 38.61
CA GLU A 284 6.23 21.74 38.95
C GLU A 284 5.71 22.74 40.02
N ASN A 285 4.43 23.13 39.92
CA ASN A 285 3.82 24.02 40.90
C ASN A 285 3.65 23.35 42.28
N ASP A 286 3.22 22.07 42.30
CA ASP A 286 3.08 21.32 43.55
C ASP A 286 4.42 21.08 44.21
N ALA A 287 5.49 20.91 43.44
CA ALA A 287 6.87 20.76 43.98
C ALA A 287 7.44 22.08 44.51
N ARG A 288 6.91 23.25 44.14
CA ARG A 288 7.31 24.57 44.68
C ARG A 288 6.57 24.96 45.95
N LEU A 289 5.44 24.33 46.27
CA LEU A 289 4.61 24.57 47.47
C LEU A 289 5.08 23.74 48.69
N ILE A 290 6.04 22.82 48.50
CA ILE A 290 6.55 21.89 49.55
C ILE A 290 7.99 22.28 49.96
N ARG A 291 8.48 23.48 49.57
CA ARG A 291 9.77 24.00 50.04
C ARG A 291 9.59 25.27 50.86
#